data_798a7becdc014fd2da1af8d5647292bc
#
_entry.id   798a7becdc014fd2da1af8d5647292bc
#
_cell.length_a   1.000
_cell.length_b   1.000
_cell.length_c   1.000
_cell.angle_alpha   90.00
_cell.angle_beta   90.00
_cell.angle_gamma   90.00
#
_symmetry.space_group_name_H-M   'P 1'
#
loop_
_entity.id
_entity.type
_entity.pdbx_description
1 polymer ?
#
loop_
_entity_poly.entity_id
_entity_poly.type
_entity_poly.pdbx_seq_one_letter_code
_entity_poly.pdbx_strand_id
1 'polypeptide(L)'
;MQNGIDLKQFYQELDALYKKKNSAGTISYLENCLREAETKHDSSGIVAVCNELGGVCRAMGQTDRAKELYHTVLTNLEHMGLTHSEHYATALINTGDVYVNSRELEEALRYFLKARDLLVERGLAGDYRMAALCNNISMVYRDTGEMEKAEQALDTAFRIIKSIPKCWGELATTYTNLGELQVRQNKLEMAKESFEEACRLFEAGGGGNVHYSAACAGLGQVFYLKGQISEAVHWYEKALTLMERDFGRTEYYSALADCVMKLRGMKL
;
A
#
# COMPACT_ATOMS: atom_id res chain seq x y z
N MET A 1 14.89 -27.27 23.57
CA MET A 1 15.74 -26.85 22.44
C MET A 1 14.81 -26.10 21.49
N GLN A 2 15.17 -24.87 21.13
CA GLN A 2 14.38 -24.10 20.15
C GLN A 2 14.45 -24.83 18.82
N ASN A 3 13.35 -25.45 18.41
CA ASN A 3 13.28 -26.22 17.16
C ASN A 3 13.06 -25.33 15.91
N GLY A 4 13.04 -24.01 16.05
CA GLY A 4 12.74 -23.03 15.01
C GLY A 4 13.87 -22.03 14.78
N ILE A 5 13.61 -21.02 13.94
CA ILE A 5 14.46 -19.84 13.79
C ILE A 5 14.27 -18.87 14.96
N ASP A 6 15.31 -18.14 15.34
CA ASP A 6 15.19 -17.07 16.32
C ASP A 6 14.54 -15.83 15.67
N LEU A 7 13.23 -15.66 15.87
CA LEU A 7 12.48 -14.54 15.29
C LEU A 7 12.99 -13.17 15.75
N LYS A 8 13.51 -13.06 16.97
CA LYS A 8 14.07 -11.80 17.46
C LYS A 8 15.33 -11.41 16.69
N GLN A 9 16.25 -12.36 16.53
CA GLN A 9 17.46 -12.16 15.74
C GLN A 9 17.09 -11.91 14.26
N PHE A 10 16.16 -12.69 13.72
CA PHE A 10 15.65 -12.52 12.35
C PHE A 10 15.21 -11.08 12.05
N TYR A 11 14.34 -10.49 12.87
CA TYR A 11 13.88 -9.12 12.65
C TYR A 11 14.97 -8.07 12.88
N GLN A 12 15.89 -8.29 13.82
CA GLN A 12 17.02 -7.37 14.06
C GLN A 12 17.95 -7.30 12.84
N GLU A 13 18.27 -8.43 12.24
CA GLU A 13 19.12 -8.51 11.04
C GLU A 13 18.40 -7.94 9.82
N LEU A 14 17.12 -8.22 9.66
CA LEU A 14 16.28 -7.69 8.59
C LEU A 14 16.21 -6.15 8.66
N ASP A 15 15.97 -5.58 9.83
CA ASP A 15 15.97 -4.13 10.06
C ASP A 15 17.32 -3.48 9.69
N ALA A 16 18.41 -4.15 10.01
CA ALA A 16 19.76 -3.68 9.66
C ALA A 16 20.00 -3.67 8.14
N LEU A 17 19.45 -4.66 7.41
CA LEU A 17 19.50 -4.72 5.95
C LEU A 17 18.65 -3.64 5.29
N TYR A 18 17.42 -3.40 5.80
CA TYR A 18 16.55 -2.32 5.31
C TYR A 18 17.19 -0.93 5.50
N LYS A 19 17.79 -0.67 6.66
CA LYS A 19 18.52 0.59 6.92
C LYS A 19 19.68 0.82 5.94
N LYS A 20 20.35 -0.25 5.50
CA LYS A 20 21.42 -0.19 4.50
C LYS A 20 20.93 -0.06 3.05
N LYS A 21 19.61 -0.14 2.82
CA LYS A 21 19.00 -0.16 1.48
C LYS A 21 19.60 -1.23 0.55
N ASN A 22 19.97 -2.37 1.11
CA ASN A 22 20.60 -3.49 0.39
C ASN A 22 19.55 -4.52 -0.04
N SER A 23 18.84 -4.24 -1.12
CA SER A 23 17.76 -5.12 -1.62
C SER A 23 18.23 -6.54 -1.95
N ALA A 24 19.38 -6.69 -2.61
CA ALA A 24 19.93 -8.02 -2.95
C ALA A 24 20.31 -8.82 -1.69
N GLY A 25 20.96 -8.17 -0.72
CA GLY A 25 21.30 -8.79 0.56
C GLY A 25 20.05 -9.16 1.36
N THR A 26 19.01 -8.33 1.32
CA THR A 26 17.72 -8.61 1.98
C THR A 26 17.06 -9.86 1.43
N ILE A 27 16.97 -9.99 0.10
CA ILE A 27 16.38 -11.19 -0.53
C ILE A 27 17.17 -12.44 -0.18
N SER A 28 18.50 -12.40 -0.35
CA SER A 28 19.36 -13.54 -0.04
C SER A 28 19.25 -13.97 1.43
N TYR A 29 19.15 -13.03 2.35
CA TYR A 29 18.94 -13.30 3.78
C TYR A 29 17.59 -13.99 4.02
N LEU A 30 16.50 -13.42 3.47
CA LEU A 30 15.16 -13.98 3.62
C LEU A 30 15.05 -15.39 3.02
N GLU A 31 15.64 -15.63 1.85
CA GLU A 31 15.66 -16.98 1.24
C GLU A 31 16.44 -18.00 2.06
N ASN A 32 17.53 -17.59 2.72
CA ASN A 32 18.28 -18.45 3.62
C ASN A 32 17.45 -18.80 4.88
N CYS A 33 16.81 -17.80 5.49
CA CYS A 33 15.94 -18.00 6.64
C CYS A 33 14.72 -18.89 6.30
N LEU A 34 14.14 -18.75 5.10
CA LEU A 34 13.05 -19.59 4.65
C LEU A 34 13.49 -21.06 4.56
N ARG A 35 14.62 -21.35 3.90
CA ARG A 35 15.18 -22.70 3.80
C ARG A 35 15.46 -23.31 5.18
N GLU A 36 15.97 -22.52 6.10
CA GLU A 36 16.21 -22.95 7.48
C GLU A 36 14.91 -23.31 8.19
N ALA A 37 13.87 -22.44 8.10
CA ALA A 37 12.56 -22.67 8.71
C ALA A 37 11.88 -23.90 8.13
N GLU A 38 11.94 -24.09 6.81
CA GLU A 38 11.40 -25.28 6.12
C GLU A 38 12.12 -26.56 6.58
N THR A 39 13.45 -26.57 6.64
CA THR A 39 14.25 -27.73 7.10
C THR A 39 13.90 -28.10 8.54
N LYS A 40 13.59 -27.12 9.37
CA LYS A 40 13.19 -27.30 10.77
C LYS A 40 11.70 -27.58 10.96
N HIS A 41 10.91 -27.57 9.90
CA HIS A 41 9.43 -27.64 9.95
C HIS A 41 8.82 -26.59 10.90
N ASP A 42 9.42 -25.39 10.90
CA ASP A 42 9.01 -24.28 11.76
C ASP A 42 7.93 -23.43 11.07
N SER A 43 6.66 -23.76 11.28
CA SER A 43 5.54 -23.03 10.70
C SER A 43 5.51 -21.57 11.09
N SER A 44 5.93 -21.21 12.31
CA SER A 44 5.99 -19.81 12.76
C SER A 44 7.08 -19.05 12.03
N GLY A 45 8.24 -19.67 11.84
CA GLY A 45 9.35 -19.11 11.06
C GLY A 45 8.96 -18.95 9.59
N ILE A 46 8.33 -19.96 8.99
CA ILE A 46 7.84 -19.90 7.60
C ILE A 46 6.87 -18.73 7.42
N VAL A 47 5.88 -18.57 8.33
CA VAL A 47 4.92 -17.45 8.28
C VAL A 47 5.65 -16.11 8.35
N ALA A 48 6.57 -15.93 9.30
CA ALA A 48 7.29 -14.67 9.46
C ALA A 48 8.13 -14.34 8.21
N VAL A 49 8.92 -15.30 7.73
CA VAL A 49 9.82 -15.08 6.59
C VAL A 49 9.05 -14.90 5.28
N CYS A 50 8.03 -15.72 5.02
CA CYS A 50 7.21 -15.61 3.81
C CYS A 50 6.44 -14.28 3.76
N ASN A 51 5.98 -13.76 4.91
CA ASN A 51 5.32 -12.45 4.96
C ASN A 51 6.28 -11.33 4.53
N GLU A 52 7.49 -11.30 5.06
CA GLU A 52 8.50 -10.29 4.71
C GLU A 52 8.98 -10.45 3.25
N LEU A 53 9.30 -11.68 2.82
CA LEU A 53 9.74 -11.94 1.45
C LEU A 53 8.63 -11.64 0.43
N GLY A 54 7.38 -11.96 0.76
CA GLY A 54 6.20 -11.61 -0.04
C GLY A 54 6.07 -10.10 -0.24
N GLY A 55 6.29 -9.31 0.81
CA GLY A 55 6.32 -7.85 0.75
C GLY A 55 7.43 -7.32 -0.16
N VAL A 56 8.65 -7.88 -0.05
CA VAL A 56 9.78 -7.52 -0.92
C VAL A 56 9.48 -7.89 -2.37
N CYS A 57 9.00 -9.10 -2.64
CA CYS A 57 8.64 -9.54 -4.00
C CYS A 57 7.55 -8.66 -4.60
N ARG A 58 6.51 -8.30 -3.81
CA ARG A 58 5.46 -7.37 -4.24
C ARG A 58 6.02 -6.00 -4.63
N ALA A 59 6.90 -5.44 -3.80
CA ALA A 59 7.53 -4.14 -4.07
C ALA A 59 8.42 -4.15 -5.32
N MET A 60 8.97 -5.32 -5.68
CA MET A 60 9.80 -5.51 -6.88
C MET A 60 8.98 -5.92 -8.13
N GLY A 61 7.66 -5.97 -8.05
CA GLY A 61 6.81 -6.41 -9.15
C GLY A 61 6.84 -7.91 -9.45
N GLN A 62 7.45 -8.73 -8.57
CA GLN A 62 7.47 -10.19 -8.69
C GLN A 62 6.15 -10.78 -8.17
N THR A 63 5.07 -10.47 -8.86
CA THR A 63 3.70 -10.67 -8.39
C THR A 63 3.36 -12.14 -8.16
N ASP A 64 3.74 -13.04 -9.08
CA ASP A 64 3.43 -14.48 -8.96
C ASP A 64 4.12 -15.08 -7.74
N ARG A 65 5.40 -14.75 -7.52
CA ARG A 65 6.14 -15.20 -6.34
C ARG A 65 5.55 -14.63 -5.05
N ALA A 66 5.12 -13.38 -5.04
CA ALA A 66 4.45 -12.79 -3.89
C ALA A 66 3.14 -13.51 -3.55
N LYS A 67 2.34 -13.90 -4.56
CA LYS A 67 1.13 -14.72 -4.38
C LYS A 67 1.45 -16.05 -3.73
N GLU A 68 2.45 -16.80 -4.24
CA GLU A 68 2.87 -18.09 -3.68
C GLU A 68 3.28 -17.97 -2.21
N LEU A 69 4.07 -16.94 -1.87
CA LEU A 69 4.54 -16.70 -0.51
C LEU A 69 3.37 -16.39 0.44
N TYR A 70 2.45 -15.51 0.06
CA TYR A 70 1.29 -15.21 0.91
C TYR A 70 0.29 -16.36 1.00
N HIS A 71 0.15 -17.18 -0.03
CA HIS A 71 -0.59 -18.45 0.07
C HIS A 71 0.07 -19.41 1.07
N THR A 72 1.40 -19.48 1.08
CA THR A 72 2.15 -20.26 2.09
C THR A 72 1.89 -19.73 3.50
N VAL A 73 1.85 -18.41 3.69
CA VAL A 73 1.49 -17.78 4.97
C VAL A 73 0.09 -18.20 5.42
N LEU A 74 -0.91 -18.06 4.56
CA LEU A 74 -2.30 -18.41 4.88
C LEU A 74 -2.44 -19.90 5.23
N THR A 75 -1.86 -20.78 4.43
CA THR A 75 -1.91 -22.25 4.65
C THR A 75 -1.27 -22.63 5.98
N ASN A 76 -0.10 -22.08 6.32
CA ASN A 76 0.55 -22.35 7.61
C ASN A 76 -0.28 -21.85 8.78
N LEU A 77 -0.86 -20.65 8.69
CA LEU A 77 -1.75 -20.11 9.73
C LEU A 77 -3.02 -20.99 9.90
N GLU A 78 -3.57 -21.51 8.82
CA GLU A 78 -4.69 -22.48 8.85
C GLU A 78 -4.30 -23.77 9.56
N HIS A 79 -3.15 -24.37 9.22
CA HIS A 79 -2.63 -25.57 9.87
C HIS A 79 -2.34 -25.36 11.37
N MET A 80 -1.96 -24.13 11.76
CA MET A 80 -1.76 -23.76 13.16
C MET A 80 -3.07 -23.46 13.92
N GLY A 81 -4.23 -23.49 13.25
CA GLY A 81 -5.53 -23.15 13.84
C GLY A 81 -5.71 -21.65 14.12
N LEU A 82 -4.97 -20.78 13.41
CA LEU A 82 -4.92 -19.34 13.63
C LEU A 82 -5.80 -18.53 12.65
N THR A 83 -6.82 -19.15 12.04
CA THR A 83 -7.73 -18.51 11.08
C THR A 83 -8.54 -17.35 11.64
N HIS A 84 -8.70 -17.28 12.97
CA HIS A 84 -9.35 -16.16 13.66
C HIS A 84 -8.35 -15.19 14.31
N SER A 85 -7.08 -15.23 13.92
CA SER A 85 -6.04 -14.35 14.47
C SER A 85 -5.89 -13.05 13.69
N GLU A 86 -5.31 -12.04 14.35
CA GLU A 86 -4.92 -10.79 13.69
C GLU A 86 -3.85 -11.02 12.60
N HIS A 87 -2.98 -11.99 12.79
CA HIS A 87 -2.00 -12.39 11.78
C HIS A 87 -2.66 -12.90 10.50
N TYR A 88 -3.74 -13.67 10.64
CA TYR A 88 -4.49 -14.14 9.47
C TYR A 88 -5.19 -12.99 8.74
N ALA A 89 -5.77 -12.03 9.49
CA ALA A 89 -6.34 -10.81 8.89
C ALA A 89 -5.29 -10.01 8.11
N THR A 90 -4.10 -9.83 8.69
CA THR A 90 -2.97 -9.15 8.00
C THR A 90 -2.53 -9.91 6.76
N ALA A 91 -2.42 -11.24 6.81
CA ALA A 91 -2.07 -12.07 5.66
C ALA A 91 -3.10 -11.96 4.54
N LEU A 92 -4.40 -11.92 4.87
CA LEU A 92 -5.48 -11.70 3.89
C LEU A 92 -5.35 -10.31 3.23
N ILE A 93 -5.05 -9.26 3.99
CA ILE A 93 -4.84 -7.91 3.45
C ILE A 93 -3.65 -7.91 2.49
N ASN A 94 -2.50 -8.43 2.92
CA ASN A 94 -1.30 -8.50 2.08
C ASN A 94 -1.53 -9.31 0.80
N THR A 95 -2.30 -10.41 0.90
CA THR A 95 -2.71 -11.20 -0.27
C THR A 95 -3.56 -10.36 -1.21
N GLY A 96 -4.57 -9.65 -0.70
CA GLY A 96 -5.40 -8.75 -1.50
C GLY A 96 -4.58 -7.68 -2.22
N ASP A 97 -3.58 -7.08 -1.55
CA ASP A 97 -2.69 -6.08 -2.16
C ASP A 97 -1.90 -6.63 -3.35
N VAL A 98 -1.48 -7.90 -3.30
CA VAL A 98 -0.81 -8.54 -4.44
C VAL A 98 -1.76 -8.71 -5.63
N TYR A 99 -3.02 -9.10 -5.37
CA TYR A 99 -4.04 -9.21 -6.41
C TYR A 99 -4.42 -7.84 -7.02
N VAL A 100 -4.38 -6.75 -6.24
CA VAL A 100 -4.49 -5.39 -6.79
C VAL A 100 -3.34 -5.10 -7.76
N ASN A 101 -2.11 -5.44 -7.40
CA ASN A 101 -0.94 -5.22 -8.26
C ASN A 101 -1.02 -6.02 -9.57
N SER A 102 -1.61 -7.22 -9.56
CA SER A 102 -1.84 -8.03 -10.76
C SER A 102 -3.11 -7.66 -11.54
N ARG A 103 -3.85 -6.62 -11.11
CA ARG A 103 -5.12 -6.20 -11.70
C ARG A 103 -6.25 -7.24 -11.62
N GLU A 104 -6.13 -8.20 -10.72
CA GLU A 104 -7.16 -9.19 -10.41
C GLU A 104 -8.07 -8.65 -9.29
N LEU A 105 -8.83 -7.62 -9.62
CA LEU A 105 -9.56 -6.78 -8.64
C LEU A 105 -10.67 -7.54 -7.91
N GLU A 106 -11.32 -8.50 -8.55
CA GLU A 106 -12.36 -9.33 -7.92
C GLU A 106 -11.78 -10.22 -6.82
N GLU A 107 -10.62 -10.86 -7.11
CA GLU A 107 -9.91 -11.66 -6.11
C GLU A 107 -9.38 -10.80 -4.98
N ALA A 108 -8.80 -9.63 -5.28
CA ALA A 108 -8.38 -8.68 -4.26
C ALA A 108 -9.52 -8.32 -3.31
N LEU A 109 -10.69 -7.98 -3.86
CA LEU A 109 -11.88 -7.65 -3.08
C LEU A 109 -12.33 -8.81 -2.20
N ARG A 110 -12.29 -10.04 -2.69
CA ARG A 110 -12.64 -11.24 -1.93
C ARG A 110 -11.75 -11.40 -0.68
N TYR A 111 -10.45 -11.21 -0.80
CA TYR A 111 -9.52 -11.25 0.32
C TYR A 111 -9.75 -10.09 1.29
N PHE A 112 -9.95 -8.88 0.80
CA PHE A 112 -10.20 -7.71 1.63
C PHE A 112 -11.51 -7.82 2.42
N LEU A 113 -12.58 -8.31 1.81
CA LEU A 113 -13.85 -8.50 2.51
C LEU A 113 -13.73 -9.59 3.59
N LYS A 114 -13.01 -10.69 3.33
CA LYS A 114 -12.73 -11.71 4.35
C LYS A 114 -11.91 -11.13 5.51
N ALA A 115 -10.91 -10.30 5.23
CA ALA A 115 -10.14 -9.61 6.26
C ALA A 115 -11.01 -8.65 7.08
N ARG A 116 -11.87 -7.88 6.43
CA ARG A 116 -12.82 -6.96 7.09
C ARG A 116 -13.73 -7.70 8.07
N ASP A 117 -14.34 -8.79 7.62
CA ASP A 117 -15.27 -9.56 8.43
C ASP A 117 -14.55 -10.16 9.65
N LEU A 118 -13.33 -10.64 9.48
CA LEU A 118 -12.50 -11.12 10.59
C LEU A 118 -12.12 -10.00 11.58
N LEU A 119 -11.76 -8.82 11.11
CA LEU A 119 -11.47 -7.67 11.98
C LEU A 119 -12.71 -7.26 12.79
N VAL A 120 -13.90 -7.29 12.18
CA VAL A 120 -15.18 -7.03 12.88
C VAL A 120 -15.45 -8.09 13.93
N GLU A 121 -15.30 -9.38 13.61
CA GLU A 121 -15.47 -10.50 14.54
C GLU A 121 -14.54 -10.39 15.75
N ARG A 122 -13.33 -9.89 15.53
CA ARG A 122 -12.32 -9.66 16.58
C ARG A 122 -12.56 -8.39 17.41
N GLY A 123 -13.60 -7.61 17.14
CA GLY A 123 -13.87 -6.34 17.82
C GLY A 123 -12.91 -5.21 17.41
N LEU A 124 -12.23 -5.33 16.28
CA LEU A 124 -11.23 -4.39 15.75
C LEU A 124 -11.80 -3.46 14.68
N ALA A 125 -13.11 -3.29 14.63
CA ALA A 125 -13.78 -2.40 13.68
C ALA A 125 -13.36 -0.92 13.79
N GLY A 126 -12.83 -0.49 14.95
CA GLY A 126 -12.29 0.86 15.16
C GLY A 126 -10.77 0.96 15.10
N ASP A 127 -10.08 -0.11 14.74
CA ASP A 127 -8.61 -0.15 14.64
C ASP A 127 -8.12 0.52 13.35
N TYR A 128 -6.90 1.08 13.37
CA TYR A 128 -6.30 1.71 12.20
C TYR A 128 -6.18 0.77 11.00
N ARG A 129 -6.01 -0.54 11.24
CA ARG A 129 -5.95 -1.56 10.19
C ARG A 129 -7.26 -1.67 9.41
N MET A 130 -8.40 -1.50 10.09
CA MET A 130 -9.70 -1.42 9.42
C MET A 130 -9.78 -0.19 8.50
N ALA A 131 -9.24 0.95 8.93
CA ALA A 131 -9.21 2.14 8.09
C ALA A 131 -8.30 1.96 6.87
N ALA A 132 -7.10 1.39 7.04
CA ALA A 132 -6.21 1.06 5.94
C ALA A 132 -6.88 0.07 4.96
N LEU A 133 -7.53 -0.96 5.47
CA LEU A 133 -8.30 -1.91 4.67
C LEU A 133 -9.46 -1.25 3.91
N CYS A 134 -10.18 -0.32 4.55
CA CYS A 134 -11.24 0.46 3.88
C CYS A 134 -10.68 1.33 2.75
N ASN A 135 -9.48 1.89 2.91
CA ASN A 135 -8.78 2.59 1.82
C ASN A 135 -8.50 1.65 0.64
N ASN A 136 -7.98 0.44 0.89
CA ASN A 136 -7.71 -0.54 -0.17
C ASN A 136 -9.01 -1.01 -0.86
N ILE A 137 -10.07 -1.28 -0.09
CA ILE A 137 -11.41 -1.63 -0.61
C ILE A 137 -11.94 -0.49 -1.49
N SER A 138 -11.78 0.77 -1.07
CA SER A 138 -12.25 1.93 -1.84
C SER A 138 -11.58 2.03 -3.20
N MET A 139 -10.26 1.77 -3.27
CA MET A 139 -9.50 1.75 -4.52
C MET A 139 -10.05 0.67 -5.47
N VAL A 140 -10.33 -0.53 -4.97
CA VAL A 140 -10.90 -1.61 -5.78
C VAL A 140 -12.28 -1.20 -6.31
N TYR A 141 -13.18 -0.71 -5.45
CA TYR A 141 -14.51 -0.27 -5.89
C TYR A 141 -14.46 0.88 -6.88
N ARG A 142 -13.56 1.85 -6.70
CA ARG A 142 -13.33 2.92 -7.67
C ARG A 142 -12.91 2.36 -9.04
N ASP A 143 -11.96 1.43 -9.04
CA ASP A 143 -11.38 0.88 -10.28
C ASP A 143 -12.34 -0.10 -10.98
N THR A 144 -13.29 -0.69 -10.26
CA THR A 144 -14.40 -1.49 -10.81
C THR A 144 -15.64 -0.65 -11.18
N GLY A 145 -15.64 0.65 -10.89
CA GLY A 145 -16.75 1.56 -11.23
C GLY A 145 -17.86 1.65 -10.19
N GLU A 146 -17.69 1.04 -9.03
CA GLU A 146 -18.68 1.01 -7.93
C GLU A 146 -18.49 2.23 -7.01
N MET A 147 -18.73 3.44 -7.56
CA MET A 147 -18.37 4.72 -6.94
C MET A 147 -19.01 4.93 -5.56
N GLU A 148 -20.29 4.56 -5.38
CA GLU A 148 -21.02 4.71 -4.12
C GLU A 148 -20.40 3.81 -3.01
N LYS A 149 -19.99 2.59 -3.37
CA LYS A 149 -19.31 1.69 -2.42
C LYS A 149 -17.91 2.21 -2.07
N ALA A 150 -17.21 2.81 -3.03
CA ALA A 150 -15.92 3.45 -2.77
C ALA A 150 -16.07 4.62 -1.78
N GLU A 151 -17.07 5.48 -1.94
CA GLU A 151 -17.38 6.57 -0.99
C GLU A 151 -17.68 6.02 0.42
N GLN A 152 -18.52 5.01 0.53
CA GLN A 152 -18.87 4.38 1.83
C GLN A 152 -17.65 3.80 2.54
N ALA A 153 -16.74 3.19 1.79
CA ALA A 153 -15.49 2.67 2.34
C ALA A 153 -14.59 3.80 2.86
N LEU A 154 -14.45 4.89 2.09
CA LEU A 154 -13.68 6.07 2.51
C LEU A 154 -14.30 6.76 3.72
N ASP A 155 -15.62 6.92 3.79
CA ASP A 155 -16.32 7.48 4.95
C ASP A 155 -16.03 6.65 6.21
N THR A 156 -15.98 5.34 6.07
CA THR A 156 -15.62 4.45 7.18
C THR A 156 -14.17 4.67 7.60
N ALA A 157 -13.23 4.75 6.66
CA ALA A 157 -11.83 5.05 6.93
C ALA A 157 -11.68 6.41 7.65
N PHE A 158 -12.29 7.47 7.15
CA PHE A 158 -12.26 8.80 7.78
C PHE A 158 -12.77 8.78 9.23
N ARG A 159 -13.92 8.12 9.47
CA ARG A 159 -14.51 8.04 10.80
C ARG A 159 -13.59 7.36 11.80
N ILE A 160 -12.93 6.28 11.40
CA ILE A 160 -11.98 5.55 12.24
C ILE A 160 -10.74 6.41 12.48
N ILE A 161 -10.09 6.92 11.43
CA ILE A 161 -8.81 7.64 11.55
C ILE A 161 -8.97 8.93 12.37
N LYS A 162 -10.07 9.67 12.22
CA LYS A 162 -10.35 10.88 13.00
C LYS A 162 -10.48 10.61 14.50
N SER A 163 -10.80 9.37 14.91
CA SER A 163 -10.87 8.97 16.31
C SER A 163 -9.50 8.58 16.91
N ILE A 164 -8.47 8.38 16.07
CA ILE A 164 -7.15 7.92 16.47
C ILE A 164 -6.15 9.09 16.45
N PRO A 165 -5.54 9.48 17.59
CA PRO A 165 -4.56 10.54 17.63
C PRO A 165 -3.32 10.25 16.80
N LYS A 166 -2.77 11.26 16.14
CA LYS A 166 -1.48 11.21 15.40
C LYS A 166 -1.44 10.29 14.17
N CYS A 167 -2.57 9.93 13.60
CA CYS A 167 -2.66 9.16 12.35
C CYS A 167 -2.68 10.06 11.10
N TRP A 168 -1.74 11.03 11.04
CA TRP A 168 -1.70 12.03 9.95
C TRP A 168 -1.44 11.40 8.58
N GLY A 169 -0.56 10.38 8.52
CA GLY A 169 -0.21 9.70 7.27
C GLY A 169 -1.40 8.95 6.68
N GLU A 170 -2.12 8.21 7.52
CA GLU A 170 -3.33 7.46 7.13
C GLU A 170 -4.46 8.42 6.72
N LEU A 171 -4.63 9.53 7.43
CA LEU A 171 -5.60 10.56 7.07
C LEU A 171 -5.28 11.18 5.71
N ALA A 172 -4.01 11.51 5.47
CA ALA A 172 -3.55 12.02 4.20
C ALA A 172 -3.75 11.01 3.05
N THR A 173 -3.50 9.71 3.29
CA THR A 173 -3.76 8.64 2.32
C THR A 173 -5.26 8.55 2.01
N THR A 174 -6.13 8.67 3.01
CA THR A 174 -7.58 8.66 2.80
C THR A 174 -8.04 9.87 1.96
N TYR A 175 -7.49 11.06 2.20
CA TYR A 175 -7.75 12.22 1.35
C TYR A 175 -7.21 12.05 -0.08
N THR A 176 -6.06 11.39 -0.26
CA THR A 176 -5.54 11.05 -1.60
C THR A 176 -6.52 10.15 -2.35
N ASN A 177 -6.99 9.07 -1.73
CA ASN A 177 -7.95 8.16 -2.33
C ASN A 177 -9.30 8.86 -2.63
N LEU A 178 -9.74 9.77 -1.76
CA LEU A 178 -10.93 10.57 -2.01
C LEU A 178 -10.74 11.49 -3.22
N GLY A 179 -9.59 12.16 -3.33
CA GLY A 179 -9.27 12.99 -4.49
C GLY A 179 -9.28 12.20 -5.79
N GLU A 180 -8.71 10.99 -5.80
CA GLU A 180 -8.74 10.10 -6.97
C GLU A 180 -10.16 9.66 -7.35
N LEU A 181 -11.00 9.34 -6.36
CA LEU A 181 -12.41 9.04 -6.58
C LEU A 181 -13.17 10.23 -7.18
N GLN A 182 -12.92 11.44 -6.66
CA GLN A 182 -13.55 12.67 -7.14
C GLN A 182 -13.11 13.03 -8.57
N VAL A 183 -11.84 12.76 -8.94
CA VAL A 183 -11.39 12.87 -10.34
C VAL A 183 -12.19 11.93 -11.24
N ARG A 184 -12.37 10.67 -10.84
CA ARG A 184 -13.19 9.70 -11.60
C ARG A 184 -14.65 10.15 -11.76
N GLN A 185 -15.18 10.87 -10.78
CA GLN A 185 -16.52 11.45 -10.80
C GLN A 185 -16.57 12.80 -11.54
N ASN A 186 -15.48 13.28 -12.09
CA ASN A 186 -15.33 14.61 -12.70
C ASN A 186 -15.63 15.79 -11.75
N LYS A 187 -15.46 15.59 -10.44
CA LYS A 187 -15.63 16.61 -9.39
C LYS A 187 -14.28 17.30 -9.13
N LEU A 188 -13.75 18.01 -10.13
CA LEU A 188 -12.35 18.49 -10.14
C LEU A 188 -12.01 19.47 -9.02
N GLU A 189 -12.93 20.38 -8.61
CA GLU A 189 -12.67 21.31 -7.52
C GLU A 189 -12.56 20.57 -6.17
N MET A 190 -13.47 19.63 -5.92
CA MET A 190 -13.42 18.81 -4.71
C MET A 190 -12.17 17.95 -4.67
N ALA A 191 -11.76 17.37 -5.82
CA ALA A 191 -10.55 16.58 -5.94
C ALA A 191 -9.30 17.42 -5.61
N LYS A 192 -9.26 18.68 -6.09
CA LYS A 192 -8.20 19.62 -5.76
C LYS A 192 -8.10 19.82 -4.26
N GLU A 193 -9.21 20.18 -3.60
CA GLU A 193 -9.25 20.38 -2.15
C GLU A 193 -8.78 19.15 -1.37
N SER A 194 -9.21 17.95 -1.79
CA SER A 194 -8.81 16.70 -1.16
C SER A 194 -7.31 16.44 -1.30
N PHE A 195 -6.72 16.62 -2.48
CA PHE A 195 -5.28 16.46 -2.68
C PHE A 195 -4.46 17.54 -1.98
N GLU A 196 -4.93 18.78 -1.93
CA GLU A 196 -4.27 19.87 -1.18
C GLU A 196 -4.22 19.55 0.32
N GLU A 197 -5.32 19.05 0.89
CA GLU A 197 -5.35 18.64 2.28
C GLU A 197 -4.44 17.42 2.54
N ALA A 198 -4.41 16.45 1.63
CA ALA A 198 -3.46 15.34 1.69
C ALA A 198 -2.01 15.83 1.71
N CYS A 199 -1.64 16.70 0.79
CA CYS A 199 -0.29 17.28 0.73
C CYS A 199 0.06 18.02 2.01
N ARG A 200 -0.84 18.85 2.54
CA ARG A 200 -0.66 19.60 3.80
C ARG A 200 -0.39 18.65 4.98
N LEU A 201 -1.14 17.57 5.07
CA LEU A 201 -0.99 16.55 6.13
C LEU A 201 0.35 15.79 6.00
N PHE A 202 0.75 15.41 4.79
CA PHE A 202 2.05 14.77 4.57
C PHE A 202 3.21 15.70 4.93
N GLU A 203 3.13 16.99 4.58
CA GLU A 203 4.14 18.00 4.94
C GLU A 203 4.22 18.18 6.46
N ALA A 204 3.09 18.30 7.13
CA ALA A 204 3.03 18.42 8.59
C ALA A 204 3.61 17.17 9.30
N GLY A 205 3.49 15.99 8.68
CA GLY A 205 4.10 14.74 9.14
C GLY A 205 5.58 14.58 8.81
N GLY A 206 6.25 15.61 8.26
CA GLY A 206 7.66 15.58 7.92
C GLY A 206 7.99 15.14 6.49
N GLY A 207 6.99 14.94 5.63
CA GLY A 207 7.15 14.65 4.18
C GLY A 207 7.76 13.29 3.84
N GLY A 208 7.97 12.41 4.82
CA GLY A 208 8.62 11.11 4.63
C GLY A 208 7.68 9.96 4.23
N ASN A 209 6.40 10.22 3.94
CA ASN A 209 5.44 9.19 3.57
C ASN A 209 5.48 8.92 2.06
N VAL A 210 5.56 7.63 1.70
CA VAL A 210 5.64 7.16 0.31
C VAL A 210 4.39 7.51 -0.54
N HIS A 211 3.24 7.73 0.09
CA HIS A 211 2.01 8.13 -0.61
C HIS A 211 1.95 9.63 -0.94
N TYR A 212 2.90 10.45 -0.46
CA TYR A 212 2.92 11.88 -0.75
C TYR A 212 3.08 12.17 -2.24
N SER A 213 3.90 11.39 -2.94
CA SER A 213 4.07 11.50 -4.38
C SER A 213 2.76 11.29 -5.16
N ALA A 214 1.89 10.38 -4.69
CA ALA A 214 0.59 10.14 -5.30
C ALA A 214 -0.36 11.35 -5.15
N ALA A 215 -0.39 11.99 -3.98
CA ALA A 215 -1.18 13.20 -3.77
C ALA A 215 -0.71 14.35 -4.69
N CYS A 216 0.61 14.55 -4.82
CA CYS A 216 1.17 15.54 -5.74
C CYS A 216 0.84 15.22 -7.21
N ALA A 217 0.93 13.95 -7.63
CA ALA A 217 0.55 13.52 -8.97
C ALA A 217 -0.94 13.75 -9.22
N GLY A 218 -1.79 13.50 -8.22
CA GLY A 218 -3.23 13.78 -8.28
C GLY A 218 -3.52 15.27 -8.51
N LEU A 219 -2.82 16.18 -7.81
CA LEU A 219 -2.92 17.63 -8.07
C LEU A 219 -2.49 17.97 -9.49
N GLY A 220 -1.37 17.41 -9.96
CA GLY A 220 -0.92 17.58 -11.33
C GLY A 220 -1.99 17.15 -12.34
N GLN A 221 -2.65 16.01 -12.10
CA GLN A 221 -3.74 15.52 -12.94
C GLN A 221 -4.96 16.48 -12.94
N VAL A 222 -5.36 16.98 -11.77
CA VAL A 222 -6.47 17.94 -11.68
C VAL A 222 -6.15 19.21 -12.46
N PHE A 223 -4.97 19.79 -12.30
CA PHE A 223 -4.57 20.98 -13.04
C PHE A 223 -4.49 20.73 -14.54
N TYR A 224 -3.99 19.57 -14.94
CA TYR A 224 -3.98 19.15 -16.36
C TYR A 224 -5.39 19.09 -16.94
N LEU A 225 -6.33 18.43 -16.25
CA LEU A 225 -7.73 18.32 -16.69
C LEU A 225 -8.44 19.68 -16.75
N LYS A 226 -7.99 20.66 -15.97
CA LYS A 226 -8.47 22.04 -16.01
C LYS A 226 -7.76 22.91 -17.07
N GLY A 227 -6.83 22.36 -17.84
CA GLY A 227 -6.05 23.09 -18.85
C GLY A 227 -4.97 24.00 -18.26
N GLN A 228 -4.68 23.92 -16.98
CA GLN A 228 -3.68 24.71 -16.26
C GLN A 228 -2.32 24.01 -16.33
N ILE A 229 -1.69 24.08 -17.52
CA ILE A 229 -0.50 23.26 -17.86
C ILE A 229 0.71 23.63 -16.99
N SER A 230 0.89 24.89 -16.63
CA SER A 230 2.02 25.32 -15.79
C SER A 230 1.98 24.72 -14.40
N GLU A 231 0.81 24.75 -13.78
CA GLU A 231 0.54 24.19 -12.47
C GLU A 231 0.62 22.67 -12.51
N ALA A 232 0.09 22.02 -13.56
CA ALA A 232 0.21 20.58 -13.75
C ALA A 232 1.68 20.12 -13.78
N VAL A 233 2.52 20.81 -14.57
CA VAL A 233 3.95 20.52 -14.65
C VAL A 233 4.62 20.69 -13.29
N HIS A 234 4.33 21.77 -12.56
CA HIS A 234 4.89 22.02 -11.23
C HIS A 234 4.61 20.85 -10.27
N TRP A 235 3.36 20.41 -10.19
CA TRP A 235 2.97 19.33 -9.27
C TRP A 235 3.48 17.97 -9.69
N TYR A 236 3.54 17.67 -10.99
CA TYR A 236 4.15 16.44 -11.50
C TYR A 236 5.66 16.39 -11.22
N GLU A 237 6.39 17.50 -11.35
CA GLU A 237 7.82 17.59 -11.00
C GLU A 237 8.05 17.34 -9.50
N LYS A 238 7.19 17.89 -8.65
CA LYS A 238 7.21 17.61 -7.21
C LYS A 238 6.98 16.11 -6.95
N ALA A 239 6.01 15.50 -7.62
CA ALA A 239 5.76 14.07 -7.52
C ALA A 239 6.97 13.23 -7.97
N LEU A 240 7.61 13.57 -9.09
CA LEU A 240 8.82 12.91 -9.58
C LEU A 240 9.97 12.99 -8.57
N THR A 241 10.20 14.15 -7.96
CA THR A 241 11.23 14.34 -6.94
C THR A 241 10.99 13.42 -5.73
N LEU A 242 9.74 13.30 -5.28
CA LEU A 242 9.35 12.41 -4.18
C LEU A 242 9.49 10.94 -4.56
N MET A 243 9.05 10.55 -5.76
CA MET A 243 9.19 9.18 -6.26
C MET A 243 10.65 8.74 -6.36
N GLU A 244 11.53 9.59 -6.91
CA GLU A 244 12.95 9.28 -7.03
C GLU A 244 13.60 9.10 -5.65
N ARG A 245 13.22 9.93 -4.68
CA ARG A 245 13.70 9.81 -3.30
C ARG A 245 13.27 8.50 -2.64
N ASP A 246 12.00 8.08 -2.82
CA ASP A 246 11.38 7.01 -2.04
C ASP A 246 11.49 5.63 -2.72
N PHE A 247 11.43 5.60 -4.06
CA PHE A 247 11.36 4.36 -4.85
C PHE A 247 12.45 4.25 -5.92
N GLY A 248 13.20 5.34 -6.19
CA GLY A 248 14.07 5.44 -7.36
C GLY A 248 13.26 5.63 -8.67
N ARG A 249 13.94 5.43 -9.80
CA ARG A 249 13.35 5.62 -11.15
C ARG A 249 12.65 4.36 -11.62
N THR A 250 11.42 4.20 -11.17
CA THR A 250 10.54 3.10 -11.57
C THR A 250 9.97 3.32 -12.98
N GLU A 251 9.24 2.33 -13.51
CA GLU A 251 8.49 2.46 -14.76
C GLU A 251 7.44 3.59 -14.68
N TYR A 252 6.75 3.69 -13.54
CA TYR A 252 5.78 4.77 -13.30
C TYR A 252 6.45 6.16 -13.27
N TYR A 253 7.64 6.27 -12.65
CA TYR A 253 8.44 7.49 -12.72
C TYR A 253 8.75 7.87 -14.18
N SER A 254 9.20 6.92 -15.00
CA SER A 254 9.54 7.16 -16.39
C SER A 254 8.35 7.63 -17.20
N ALA A 255 7.19 6.98 -17.02
CA ALA A 255 5.94 7.38 -17.70
C ALA A 255 5.50 8.81 -17.31
N LEU A 256 5.61 9.18 -16.02
CA LEU A 256 5.27 10.53 -15.56
C LEU A 256 6.28 11.57 -16.07
N ALA A 257 7.58 11.25 -16.12
CA ALA A 257 8.61 12.13 -16.66
C ALA A 257 8.39 12.42 -18.16
N ASP A 258 8.03 11.40 -18.92
CA ASP A 258 7.67 11.57 -20.34
C ASP A 258 6.42 12.46 -20.53
N CYS A 259 5.43 12.32 -19.65
CA CYS A 259 4.27 13.20 -19.63
C CYS A 259 4.69 14.66 -19.38
N VAL A 260 5.52 14.91 -18.38
CA VAL A 260 6.04 16.26 -18.07
C VAL A 260 6.80 16.86 -19.26
N MET A 261 7.66 16.08 -19.94
CA MET A 261 8.37 16.55 -21.13
C MET A 261 7.41 16.97 -22.25
N LYS A 262 6.37 16.18 -22.52
CA LYS A 262 5.34 16.51 -23.52
C LYS A 262 4.59 17.81 -23.16
N LEU A 263 4.20 17.96 -21.87
CA LEU A 263 3.49 19.14 -21.40
C LEU A 263 4.34 20.42 -21.49
N ARG A 264 5.65 20.31 -21.26
CA ARG A 264 6.59 21.43 -21.45
C ARG A 264 6.70 21.85 -22.92
N GLY A 265 6.67 20.87 -23.85
CA GLY A 265 6.65 21.15 -25.29
C GLY A 265 5.36 21.81 -25.79
N MET A 266 4.24 21.67 -25.06
CA MET A 266 2.97 22.32 -25.39
C MET A 266 2.92 23.81 -24.96
N LYS A 267 3.91 24.30 -24.24
CA LYS A 267 4.02 25.71 -23.80
C LYS A 267 4.62 26.66 -24.86
N LEU A 268 5.00 26.14 -26.02
CA LEU A 268 5.50 26.88 -27.16
C LEU A 268 4.40 27.07 -28.19
#